data_7eae59a0c2f0f7fb50cb29c0dd5688fc
#
_entry.id   7eae59a0c2f0f7fb50cb29c0dd5688fc
#
_cell.length_a   1.000
_cell.length_b   1.000
_cell.length_c   1.000
_cell.angle_alpha   90.00
_cell.angle_beta   90.00
_cell.angle_gamma   90.00
#
_symmetry.space_group_name_H-M   'P 1'
#
loop_
_entity.id
_entity.type
_entity.pdbx_description
1 polymer ?
#
loop_
_entity_poly.entity_id
_entity_poly.type
_entity_poly.pdbx_seq_one_letter_code
_entity_poly.pdbx_strand_id
1 'polypeptide(L)'
;MDFFELKAFISVAKNLHFARAANEINLSPSALSRLISRLEEETGAELFDRRSKDIFLTEKGRKFLGFASKCVEEKENLVNEFSQLKDSVCGTLHIYASVTACYTIMPPFIKKLSAKYPAVHLSIE
;
A
#
# COMPACT_ATOMS: atom_id res chain seq x y z
N MET A 1 4.09 15.45 -9.39
CA MET A 1 4.04 14.18 -8.61
C MET A 1 2.87 14.25 -7.65
N ASP A 2 1.92 13.36 -7.81
CA ASP A 2 0.75 13.26 -6.92
C ASP A 2 0.63 11.84 -6.37
N PHE A 3 -0.34 11.60 -5.48
CA PHE A 3 -0.50 10.28 -4.87
C PHE A 3 -0.92 9.20 -5.87
N PHE A 4 -1.68 9.57 -6.89
CA PHE A 4 -2.05 8.62 -7.94
C PHE A 4 -0.81 8.18 -8.73
N GLU A 5 0.07 9.11 -9.05
CA GLU A 5 1.34 8.80 -9.73
C GLU A 5 2.23 7.91 -8.87
N LEU A 6 2.29 8.16 -7.57
CA LEU A 6 3.03 7.31 -6.63
C LEU A 6 2.45 5.90 -6.57
N LYS A 7 1.13 5.77 -6.52
CA LYS A 7 0.46 4.47 -6.53
C LYS A 7 0.69 3.74 -7.85
N ALA A 8 0.67 4.46 -8.96
CA ALA A 8 0.96 3.88 -10.27
C ALA A 8 2.39 3.34 -10.34
N PHE A 9 3.35 4.09 -9.82
CA PHE A 9 4.73 3.64 -9.74
C PHE A 9 4.86 2.38 -8.88
N ILE A 10 4.22 2.34 -7.72
CA ILE A 10 4.23 1.18 -6.83
C ILE A 10 3.65 -0.05 -7.55
N SER A 11 2.58 0.12 -8.30
CA SER A 11 1.97 -0.97 -9.06
C SER A 11 2.93 -1.54 -10.11
N VAL A 12 3.65 -0.67 -10.85
CA VAL A 12 4.65 -1.14 -11.83
C VAL A 12 5.81 -1.85 -11.12
N ALA A 13 6.28 -1.29 -10.02
CA ALA A 13 7.38 -1.89 -9.25
C ALA A 13 7.03 -3.27 -8.69
N LYS A 14 5.79 -3.44 -8.25
CA LYS A 14 5.28 -4.70 -7.72
C LYS A 14 5.09 -5.76 -8.80
N ASN A 15 4.51 -5.38 -9.93
CA ASN A 15 4.20 -6.31 -11.01
C ASN A 15 5.37 -6.56 -11.95
N LEU A 16 6.25 -5.59 -12.10
CA LEU A 16 7.35 -5.57 -13.09
C LEU A 16 6.84 -5.88 -14.50
N HIS A 17 5.64 -5.38 -14.80
CA HIS A 17 4.95 -5.60 -16.07
C HIS A 17 3.94 -4.48 -16.28
N PHE A 18 4.14 -3.66 -17.32
CA PHE A 18 3.30 -2.47 -17.54
C PHE A 18 1.83 -2.79 -17.80
N ALA A 19 1.55 -3.77 -18.64
CA ALA A 19 0.16 -4.12 -18.97
C ALA A 19 -0.60 -4.62 -17.74
N ARG A 20 0.04 -5.42 -16.92
CA ARG A 20 -0.56 -5.96 -15.69
C ARG A 20 -0.80 -4.85 -14.66
N ALA A 21 0.20 -3.98 -14.48
CA ALA A 21 0.09 -2.84 -13.58
C ALA A 21 -1.00 -1.86 -14.05
N ALA A 22 -1.06 -1.57 -15.34
CA ALA A 22 -2.07 -0.71 -15.93
C ALA A 22 -3.49 -1.24 -15.68
N ASN A 23 -3.68 -2.54 -15.85
CA ASN A 23 -4.95 -3.20 -15.57
C ASN A 23 -5.36 -3.04 -14.10
N GLU A 24 -4.40 -3.19 -13.19
CA GLU A 24 -4.63 -3.05 -11.74
C GLU A 24 -5.14 -1.65 -11.37
N ILE A 25 -4.65 -0.61 -12.04
CA ILE A 25 -5.02 0.79 -11.73
C ILE A 25 -5.96 1.41 -12.76
N ASN A 26 -6.55 0.61 -13.63
CA ASN A 26 -7.53 1.04 -14.64
C ASN A 26 -7.00 2.09 -15.61
N LEU A 27 -5.77 1.94 -16.06
CA LEU A 27 -5.15 2.75 -17.11
C LEU A 27 -4.79 1.89 -18.32
N SER A 28 -4.64 2.54 -19.48
CA SER A 28 -4.03 1.87 -20.63
C SER A 28 -2.52 1.74 -20.40
N PRO A 29 -1.85 0.73 -20.97
CA PRO A 29 -0.39 0.61 -20.83
C PRO A 29 0.36 1.83 -21.36
N SER A 30 -0.11 2.47 -22.42
CA SER A 30 0.52 3.67 -22.97
C SER A 30 0.37 4.88 -22.02
N ALA A 31 -0.79 5.03 -21.39
CA ALA A 31 -1.01 6.09 -20.40
C ALA A 31 -0.10 5.90 -19.19
N LEU A 32 0.01 4.67 -18.69
CA LEU A 32 0.90 4.34 -17.58
C LEU A 32 2.36 4.60 -17.94
N SER A 33 2.79 4.20 -19.13
CA SER A 33 4.16 4.44 -19.59
C SER A 33 4.50 5.92 -19.63
N ARG A 34 3.57 6.76 -20.11
CA ARG A 34 3.75 8.22 -20.12
C ARG A 34 3.82 8.80 -18.72
N LEU A 35 3.00 8.29 -17.80
CA LEU A 35 3.00 8.72 -16.41
C LEU A 35 4.35 8.42 -15.74
N ILE A 36 4.88 7.22 -15.95
CA ILE A 36 6.19 6.83 -15.40
C ILE A 36 7.30 7.69 -16.03
N SER A 37 7.24 7.94 -17.33
CA SER A 37 8.23 8.81 -17.99
C SER A 37 8.22 10.22 -17.40
N ARG A 38 7.06 10.77 -17.08
CA ARG A 38 6.97 12.08 -16.41
C ARG A 38 7.59 12.06 -15.02
N LEU A 39 7.37 10.98 -14.26
CA LEU A 39 8.01 10.81 -12.95
C LEU A 39 9.53 10.77 -13.08
N GLU A 40 10.04 10.06 -14.08
CA GLU A 40 11.47 10.00 -14.33
C GLU A 40 12.04 11.35 -14.73
N GLU A 41 11.34 12.12 -15.54
CA GLU A 41 11.74 13.50 -15.88
C GLU A 41 11.74 14.41 -14.64
N GLU A 42 10.69 14.33 -13.83
CA GLU A 42 10.55 15.15 -12.63
C GLU A 42 11.63 14.84 -11.59
N THR A 43 11.96 13.58 -11.42
CA THR A 43 13.00 13.16 -10.47
C THR A 43 14.42 13.27 -11.04
N GLY A 44 14.54 13.40 -12.37
CA GLY A 44 15.85 13.44 -13.04
C GLY A 44 16.58 12.09 -13.01
N ALA A 45 15.86 10.99 -12.88
CA ALA A 45 16.44 9.67 -12.74
C ALA A 45 15.65 8.61 -13.47
N GLU A 46 16.34 7.62 -14.02
CA GLU A 46 15.69 6.42 -14.53
C GLU A 46 15.32 5.52 -13.34
N LEU A 47 14.03 5.26 -13.19
CA LEU A 47 13.49 4.45 -12.11
C LEU A 47 13.37 2.98 -12.50
N PHE A 48 13.20 2.71 -13.79
CA PHE A 48 13.12 1.36 -14.34
C PHE A 48 14.17 1.14 -15.42
N ASP A 49 14.79 -0.03 -15.39
CA ASP A 49 15.69 -0.48 -16.46
C ASP A 49 14.87 -1.26 -17.48
N ARG A 50 14.80 -0.72 -18.70
CA ARG A 50 14.02 -1.30 -19.81
C ARG A 50 14.91 -1.81 -20.93
N ARG A 51 16.22 -1.93 -20.70
CA ARG A 51 17.17 -2.34 -21.73
C ARG A 51 17.05 -3.81 -22.11
N SER A 52 16.56 -4.63 -21.18
CA SER A 52 16.28 -6.03 -21.43
C SER A 52 14.80 -6.25 -21.72
N LYS A 53 14.43 -7.46 -22.12
CA LYS A 53 13.04 -7.86 -22.35
C LYS A 53 12.20 -7.70 -21.08
N ASP A 54 12.79 -7.98 -19.92
CA ASP A 54 12.14 -7.85 -18.63
C ASP A 54 12.44 -6.47 -18.02
N ILE A 55 11.51 -5.95 -17.25
CA ILE A 55 11.64 -4.65 -16.58
C ILE A 55 12.13 -4.89 -15.18
N PHE A 56 13.12 -4.10 -14.76
CA PHE A 56 13.67 -4.16 -13.41
C PHE A 56 13.76 -2.75 -12.82
N LEU A 57 13.70 -2.65 -11.50
CA LEU A 57 13.97 -1.39 -10.82
C LEU A 57 15.46 -1.07 -10.88
N THR A 58 15.77 0.19 -11.15
CA THR A 58 17.14 0.68 -10.97
C THR A 58 17.41 0.87 -9.47
N GLU A 59 18.66 1.16 -9.09
CA GLU A 59 18.99 1.50 -7.71
C GLU A 59 18.20 2.73 -7.24
N LYS A 60 18.11 3.75 -8.10
CA LYS A 60 17.31 4.95 -7.84
C LYS A 60 15.82 4.62 -7.76
N GLY A 61 15.35 3.69 -8.58
CA GLY A 61 13.98 3.20 -8.52
C GLY A 61 13.65 2.52 -7.19
N ARG A 62 14.57 1.76 -6.64
CA ARG A 62 14.40 1.14 -5.31
C ARG A 62 14.30 2.19 -4.20
N LYS A 63 15.14 3.23 -4.26
CA LYS A 63 15.05 4.35 -3.33
C LYS A 63 13.73 5.08 -3.45
N PHE A 64 13.31 5.33 -4.68
CA PHE A 64 12.03 5.98 -4.94
C PHE A 64 10.84 5.14 -4.47
N LEU A 65 10.92 3.83 -4.60
CA LEU A 65 9.87 2.92 -4.11
C LEU A 65 9.72 3.04 -2.58
N GLY A 66 10.82 3.12 -1.85
CA GLY A 66 10.78 3.35 -0.40
C GLY A 66 10.08 4.66 -0.04
N PHE A 67 10.42 5.74 -0.74
CA PHE A 67 9.79 7.04 -0.56
C PHE A 67 8.29 7.01 -0.92
N ALA A 68 7.95 6.47 -2.09
CA ALA A 68 6.57 6.42 -2.56
C ALA A 68 5.68 5.59 -1.61
N SER A 69 6.18 4.45 -1.15
CA SER A 69 5.46 3.59 -0.21
C SER A 69 5.19 4.28 1.11
N LYS A 70 6.17 5.02 1.64
CA LYS A 70 6.02 5.81 2.86
C LYS A 70 4.98 6.91 2.69
N CYS A 71 5.03 7.65 1.58
CA CYS A 71 4.09 8.74 1.32
C CYS A 71 2.65 8.24 1.26
N VAL A 72 2.41 7.14 0.56
CA VAL A 72 1.08 6.55 0.44
C VAL A 72 0.60 6.02 1.78
N GLU A 73 1.46 5.33 2.52
CA GLU A 73 1.13 4.79 3.84
C GLU A 73 0.81 5.90 4.84
N GLU A 74 1.60 6.97 4.89
CA GLU A 74 1.37 8.10 5.78
C GLU A 74 0.05 8.81 5.46
N LYS A 75 -0.26 8.98 4.17
CA LYS A 75 -1.54 9.55 3.77
C LYS A 75 -2.71 8.68 4.22
N GLU A 76 -2.63 7.38 4.00
CA GLU A 76 -3.70 6.45 4.40
C GLU A 76 -3.89 6.44 5.91
N ASN A 77 -2.80 6.47 6.66
CA ASN A 77 -2.85 6.52 8.12
C ASN A 77 -3.49 7.81 8.61
N LEU A 78 -3.18 8.95 8.00
CA LEU A 78 -3.77 10.24 8.36
C LEU A 78 -5.27 10.26 8.07
N VAL A 79 -5.68 9.78 6.90
CA VAL A 79 -7.11 9.71 6.54
C VAL A 79 -7.87 8.79 7.50
N ASN A 80 -7.28 7.65 7.83
CA ASN A 80 -7.87 6.71 8.79
C ASN A 80 -8.00 7.33 10.18
N GLU A 81 -6.98 8.05 10.64
CA GLU A 81 -7.00 8.75 11.92
C GLU A 81 -8.15 9.76 11.97
N PHE A 82 -8.31 10.57 10.93
CA PHE A 82 -9.39 11.55 10.86
C PHE A 82 -10.77 10.89 10.78
N SER A 83 -10.88 9.78 10.10
CA SER A 83 -12.12 9.00 10.05
C SER A 83 -12.52 8.46 11.42
N GLN A 84 -11.55 8.04 12.23
CA GLN A 84 -11.79 7.56 13.59
C GLN A 84 -12.25 8.68 14.54
N LEU A 85 -11.79 9.90 14.31
CA LEU A 85 -12.23 11.06 15.11
C LEU A 85 -13.67 11.47 14.79
N LYS A 86 -14.14 11.22 13.57
CA LYS A 86 -15.53 11.53 13.16
C LYS A 86 -16.51 10.43 13.51
N ASP A 87 -16.12 9.19 13.25
CA ASP A 87 -16.94 8.00 13.48
C ASP A 87 -16.11 7.01 14.30
N SER A 88 -16.26 7.08 15.64
CA SER A 88 -15.63 6.08 16.47
C SER A 88 -16.17 4.69 16.10
N VAL A 89 -15.30 3.83 15.62
CA VAL A 89 -15.67 2.45 15.34
C VAL A 89 -15.99 1.80 16.68
N CYS A 90 -17.25 1.44 16.87
CA CYS A 90 -17.71 0.78 18.07
C CYS A 90 -18.53 -0.46 17.66
N GLY A 91 -18.72 -1.37 18.62
CA GLY A 91 -19.47 -2.60 18.40
C GLY A 91 -18.77 -3.80 18.98
N THR A 92 -19.30 -4.96 18.67
CA THR A 92 -18.75 -6.23 19.13
C THR A 92 -18.25 -7.05 17.95
N LEU A 93 -16.98 -7.40 17.98
CA LEU A 93 -16.37 -8.29 16.99
C LEU A 93 -16.31 -9.70 17.57
N HIS A 94 -16.96 -10.65 16.90
CA HIS A 94 -16.90 -12.05 17.27
C HIS A 94 -15.81 -12.75 16.50
N ILE A 95 -14.91 -13.41 17.21
CA ILE A 95 -13.78 -14.14 16.62
C ILE A 95 -13.87 -15.61 17.01
N TYR A 96 -13.85 -16.46 16.00
CA TYR A 96 -13.80 -17.91 16.17
C TYR A 96 -12.38 -18.37 15.90
N ALA A 97 -11.73 -18.93 16.91
CA ALA A 97 -10.35 -19.34 16.80
C ALA A 97 -10.11 -20.67 17.50
N SER A 98 -9.16 -21.44 16.98
CA SER A 98 -8.71 -22.66 17.65
C SER A 98 -7.95 -22.32 18.93
N VAL A 99 -7.84 -23.29 19.84
CA VAL A 99 -7.08 -23.12 21.10
C VAL A 99 -5.63 -22.67 20.81
N THR A 100 -4.99 -23.28 19.83
CA THR A 100 -3.62 -22.92 19.45
C THR A 100 -3.53 -21.48 18.96
N ALA A 101 -4.47 -21.03 18.11
CA ALA A 101 -4.50 -19.67 17.61
C ALA A 101 -4.73 -18.66 18.73
N CYS A 102 -5.51 -18.99 19.75
CA CYS A 102 -5.75 -18.12 20.90
C CYS A 102 -4.47 -17.82 21.67
N TYR A 103 -3.53 -18.75 21.73
CA TYR A 103 -2.28 -18.55 22.45
C TYR A 103 -1.16 -17.97 21.63
N THR A 104 -1.17 -18.11 20.30
CA THR A 104 -0.07 -17.73 19.43
C THR A 104 -0.34 -16.48 18.59
N ILE A 105 -1.47 -16.45 17.89
CA ILE A 105 -1.80 -15.39 16.92
C ILE A 105 -2.64 -14.28 17.54
N MET A 106 -3.58 -14.66 18.40
CA MET A 106 -4.58 -13.71 18.92
C MET A 106 -4.01 -12.62 19.83
N PRO A 107 -3.06 -12.86 20.76
CA PRO A 107 -2.58 -11.81 21.64
C PRO A 107 -2.01 -10.60 20.88
N PRO A 108 -1.09 -10.73 19.90
CA PRO A 108 -0.62 -9.58 19.15
C PRO A 108 -1.72 -8.95 18.28
N PHE A 109 -2.64 -9.74 17.75
CA PHE A 109 -3.78 -9.22 16.97
C PHE A 109 -4.71 -8.36 17.84
N ILE A 110 -5.08 -8.86 19.02
CA ILE A 110 -5.94 -8.14 19.97
C ILE A 110 -5.29 -6.83 20.42
N LYS A 111 -3.99 -6.87 20.71
CA LYS A 111 -3.24 -5.68 21.11
C LYS A 111 -3.28 -4.60 20.03
N LYS A 112 -3.05 -4.97 18.78
CA LYS A 112 -3.12 -4.05 17.65
C LYS A 112 -4.53 -3.50 17.43
N LEU A 113 -5.53 -4.36 17.51
CA LEU A 113 -6.92 -3.97 17.31
C LEU A 113 -7.41 -3.04 18.43
N SER A 114 -7.09 -3.34 19.70
CA SER A 114 -7.47 -2.51 20.83
C SER A 114 -6.79 -1.15 20.83
N ALA A 115 -5.55 -1.07 20.36
CA ALA A 115 -4.83 0.19 20.20
C ALA A 115 -5.45 1.05 19.10
N LYS A 116 -5.86 0.43 17.99
CA LYS A 116 -6.42 1.13 16.83
C LYS A 116 -7.91 1.43 16.98
N TYR A 117 -8.66 0.54 17.61
CA TYR A 117 -10.12 0.65 17.79
C TYR A 117 -10.52 0.37 19.24
N PRO A 118 -10.26 1.32 20.17
CA PRO A 118 -10.49 1.08 21.59
C PRO A 118 -11.97 0.90 21.98
N ALA A 119 -12.88 1.34 21.12
CA ALA A 119 -14.32 1.23 21.38
C ALA A 119 -14.92 -0.09 20.90
N VAL A 120 -14.13 -0.97 20.28
CA VAL A 120 -14.59 -2.28 19.80
C VAL A 120 -14.41 -3.32 20.90
N HIS A 121 -15.49 -4.03 21.21
CA HIS A 121 -15.47 -5.16 22.13
C HIS A 121 -15.17 -6.45 21.36
N LEU A 122 -14.27 -7.25 21.91
CA LEU A 122 -13.88 -8.53 21.32
C LEU A 122 -14.54 -9.67 22.06
N SER A 123 -15.16 -10.59 21.32
CA SER A 123 -15.67 -11.85 21.82
C SER A 123 -14.95 -12.98 21.09
N ILE A 124 -14.26 -13.84 21.83
CA ILE A 124 -13.47 -14.96 21.27
C ILE A 124 -14.18 -16.27 21.65
N GLU A 125 -14.50 -17.07 20.65
CA GLU A 125 -15.15 -18.35 20.81
C GLU A 125 -14.37 -19.51 20.19
#